data_9d43e1fa22de36e9e4d89d59acd71c3a
#
_entry.id   9d43e1fa22de36e9e4d89d59acd71c3a
#
_cell.length_a   1.000
_cell.length_b   1.000
_cell.length_c   1.000
_cell.angle_alpha   90.00
_cell.angle_beta   90.00
_cell.angle_gamma   90.00
#
_symmetry.space_group_name_H-M   'P 1'
#
loop_
_entity.id
_entity.type
_entity.pdbx_description
1 polymer ?
#
loop_
_entity_poly.entity_id
_entity_poly.type
_entity_poly.pdbx_seq_one_letter_code
_entity_poly.pdbx_strand_id
1 'polypeptide(L)'
;NKTQCFLIVEIGRKPGISVKELAEILRIDKSGVSRFVEDLVQKDYVERKPSLEDRRFVTLHLLPKGQERFEKIEHDMYYKFKEVFEQIPEHKREQVLEALKLYNEACMAVEGNAND
;
A
#
# COMPACT_ATOMS: atom_id res chain seq x y z
N ASN A 1 9.90 -3.88 -9.98
CA ASN A 1 8.87 -4.92 -9.89
C ASN A 1 7.62 -4.31 -9.23
N LYS A 2 6.46 -4.53 -9.84
CA LYS A 2 5.18 -3.95 -9.38
C LYS A 2 4.81 -4.38 -7.97
N THR A 3 5.05 -5.64 -7.62
CA THR A 3 4.73 -6.16 -6.29
C THR A 3 5.58 -5.49 -5.22
N GLN A 4 6.86 -5.27 -5.49
CA GLN A 4 7.75 -4.59 -4.55
C GLN A 4 7.33 -3.14 -4.35
N CYS A 5 6.99 -2.44 -5.41
CA CYS A 5 6.49 -1.06 -5.32
C CYS A 5 5.20 -1.00 -4.49
N PHE A 6 4.30 -1.96 -4.70
CA PHE A 6 3.06 -2.04 -3.95
C PHE A 6 3.31 -2.25 -2.47
N LEU A 7 4.23 -3.16 -2.12
CA LEU A 7 4.59 -3.42 -0.73
C LEU A 7 5.21 -2.19 -0.06
N ILE A 8 6.10 -1.50 -0.75
CA ILE A 8 6.70 -0.26 -0.23
C ILE A 8 5.62 0.77 0.08
N VAL A 9 4.64 0.93 -0.81
CA VAL A 9 3.53 1.86 -0.60
C VAL A 9 2.70 1.47 0.61
N GLU A 10 2.34 0.19 0.73
CA GLU A 10 1.52 -0.28 1.85
C GLU A 10 2.25 -0.14 3.19
N ILE A 11 3.54 -0.47 3.23
CA ILE A 11 4.35 -0.31 4.45
C ILE A 11 4.50 1.17 4.80
N GLY A 12 4.71 2.03 3.79
CA GLY A 12 4.83 3.46 4.00
C GLY A 12 3.55 4.11 4.52
N ARG A 13 2.39 3.64 4.05
CA ARG A 13 1.10 4.15 4.50
C ARG A 13 0.72 3.67 5.90
N LYS A 14 1.18 2.48 6.28
CA LYS A 14 0.90 1.91 7.60
C LYS A 14 2.18 1.36 8.21
N PRO A 15 3.06 2.22 8.74
CA PRO A 15 4.26 1.75 9.43
C PRO A 15 3.88 0.82 10.58
N GLY A 16 4.56 -0.31 10.68
CA GLY A 16 4.23 -1.33 11.67
C GLY A 16 3.29 -2.40 11.16
N ILE A 17 2.92 -2.37 9.89
CA ILE A 17 2.07 -3.40 9.28
C ILE A 17 2.77 -4.76 9.36
N SER A 18 1.99 -5.82 9.56
CA SER A 18 2.51 -7.19 9.67
C SER A 18 2.50 -7.89 8.31
N VAL A 19 3.26 -8.98 8.21
CA VAL A 19 3.23 -9.87 7.04
C VAL A 19 1.82 -10.43 6.84
N LYS A 20 1.13 -10.76 7.93
CA LYS A 20 -0.25 -11.26 7.86
C LYS A 20 -1.18 -10.25 7.21
N GLU A 21 -1.10 -9.00 7.65
CA GLU A 21 -1.92 -7.92 7.08
C GLU A 21 -1.64 -7.70 5.60
N LEU A 22 -0.35 -7.73 5.22
CA LEU A 22 0.03 -7.61 3.80
C LEU A 22 -0.51 -8.78 2.98
N ALA A 23 -0.45 -10.00 3.52
CA ALA A 23 -0.98 -11.18 2.84
C ALA A 23 -2.48 -11.05 2.58
N GLU A 24 -3.21 -10.52 3.55
CA GLU A 24 -4.64 -10.27 3.42
C GLU A 24 -4.95 -9.24 2.34
N ILE A 25 -4.18 -8.14 2.31
CA ILE A 25 -4.35 -7.08 1.30
C ILE A 25 -4.05 -7.60 -0.10
N LEU A 26 -2.94 -8.32 -0.25
CA LEU A 26 -2.50 -8.84 -1.55
C LEU A 26 -3.23 -10.10 -1.99
N ARG A 27 -3.91 -10.77 -1.06
CA ARG A 27 -4.59 -12.06 -1.30
C ARG A 27 -3.63 -13.14 -1.80
N ILE A 28 -2.45 -13.17 -1.22
CA ILE A 28 -1.46 -14.23 -1.43
C ILE A 28 -1.06 -14.80 -0.08
N ASP A 29 -0.45 -15.97 -0.10
CA ASP A 29 -0.06 -16.66 1.13
C ASP A 29 1.07 -15.93 1.86
N LYS A 30 1.17 -16.14 3.17
CA LYS A 30 2.20 -15.50 4.00
C LYS A 30 3.61 -15.83 3.54
N SER A 31 3.85 -17.05 3.07
CA SER A 31 5.20 -17.46 2.62
C SER A 31 5.61 -16.68 1.38
N GLY A 32 4.66 -16.41 0.47
CA GLY A 32 4.91 -15.58 -0.71
C GLY A 32 5.25 -14.14 -0.33
N VAL A 33 4.46 -13.56 0.58
CA VAL A 33 4.73 -12.19 1.09
C VAL A 33 6.07 -12.14 1.78
N SER A 34 6.38 -13.13 2.62
CA SER A 34 7.67 -13.18 3.35
C SER A 34 8.85 -13.18 2.40
N ARG A 35 8.74 -13.86 1.27
CA ARG A 35 9.83 -13.86 0.27
C ARG A 35 10.01 -12.49 -0.37
N PHE A 36 8.91 -11.82 -0.72
CA PHE A 36 8.98 -10.46 -1.25
C PHE A 36 9.56 -9.49 -0.22
N VAL A 37 9.14 -9.62 1.04
CA VAL A 37 9.64 -8.77 2.13
C VAL A 37 11.14 -9.04 2.35
N GLU A 38 11.56 -10.31 2.32
CA GLU A 38 12.97 -10.64 2.47
C GLU A 38 13.83 -9.97 1.39
N ASP A 39 13.35 -9.97 0.15
CA ASP A 39 14.04 -9.29 -0.94
C ASP A 39 14.17 -7.79 -0.66
N LEU A 40 13.11 -7.16 -0.15
CA LEU A 40 13.15 -5.74 0.22
C LEU A 40 14.09 -5.47 1.39
N VAL A 41 14.16 -6.40 2.34
CA VAL A 41 15.12 -6.30 3.46
C VAL A 41 16.57 -6.39 2.94
N GLN A 42 16.83 -7.31 2.02
CA GLN A 42 18.16 -7.46 1.42
C GLN A 42 18.58 -6.21 0.65
N LYS A 43 17.63 -5.51 0.08
CA LYS A 43 17.89 -4.28 -0.68
C LYS A 43 17.88 -3.01 0.18
N ASP A 44 17.77 -3.17 1.49
CA ASP A 44 17.76 -2.06 2.47
C ASP A 44 16.57 -1.10 2.31
N TYR A 45 15.46 -1.58 1.80
CA TYR A 45 14.23 -0.79 1.73
C TYR A 45 13.39 -0.89 3.00
N VAL A 46 13.41 -2.07 3.65
CA VAL A 46 12.51 -2.44 4.74
C VAL A 46 13.31 -3.09 5.87
N GLU A 47 12.86 -2.86 7.11
CA GLU A 47 13.37 -3.60 8.26
C GLU A 47 12.21 -4.32 8.97
N ARG A 48 12.54 -5.44 9.60
CA ARG A 48 11.65 -6.19 10.47
C ARG A 48 11.98 -5.87 11.90
N LYS A 49 10.95 -5.59 12.71
CA LYS A 49 11.10 -5.39 14.14
C LYS A 49 10.10 -6.27 14.88
N PRO A 50 10.47 -6.83 16.04
CA PRO A 50 9.48 -7.51 16.88
C PRO A 50 8.41 -6.50 17.32
N SER A 51 7.15 -6.92 17.36
CA SER A 51 6.09 -6.09 17.88
C SER A 51 6.33 -5.76 19.36
N LEU A 52 6.13 -4.52 19.76
CA LEU A 52 6.23 -4.11 21.16
C LEU A 52 5.12 -4.74 22.01
N GLU A 53 3.97 -5.00 21.41
CA GLU A 53 2.82 -5.57 22.10
C GLU A 53 2.94 -7.09 22.25
N ASP A 54 3.44 -7.77 21.21
CA ASP A 54 3.60 -9.22 21.21
C ASP A 54 4.77 -9.61 20.32
N ARG A 55 5.87 -10.05 20.95
CA ARG A 55 7.12 -10.39 20.25
C ARG A 55 7.01 -11.58 19.30
N ARG A 56 5.90 -12.31 19.34
CA ARG A 56 5.65 -13.41 18.40
C ARG A 56 5.35 -12.87 16.99
N PHE A 57 4.97 -11.60 16.89
CA PHE A 57 4.66 -10.95 15.63
C PHE A 57 5.79 -10.02 15.22
N VAL A 58 5.93 -9.84 13.92
CA VAL A 58 6.93 -8.97 13.33
C VAL A 58 6.23 -7.80 12.66
N THR A 59 6.72 -6.60 12.91
CA THR A 59 6.24 -5.38 12.27
C THR A 59 7.24 -4.95 11.21
N LEU A 60 6.74 -4.32 10.16
CA LEU A 60 7.54 -3.89 9.02
C LEU A 60 7.60 -2.37 8.97
N HIS A 61 8.77 -1.85 8.67
CA HIS A 61 9.02 -0.41 8.62
C HIS A 61 9.93 -0.10 7.45
N LEU A 62 9.73 1.07 6.82
CA LEU A 62 10.64 1.51 5.77
C LEU A 62 11.92 2.05 6.38
N LEU A 63 13.05 1.66 5.78
CA LEU A 63 14.35 2.29 6.03
C LEU A 63 14.44 3.57 5.18
N PRO A 64 15.44 4.45 5.42
CA PRO A 64 15.55 5.70 4.66
C PRO A 64 15.48 5.53 3.15
N LYS A 65 16.11 4.52 2.59
CA LYS A 65 16.06 4.21 1.17
C LYS A 65 14.64 3.84 0.71
N GLY A 66 13.93 3.07 1.54
CA GLY A 66 12.54 2.71 1.28
C GLY A 66 11.61 3.91 1.38
N GLN A 67 11.84 4.78 2.35
CA GLN A 67 11.06 6.00 2.54
C GLN A 67 11.21 6.93 1.33
N GLU A 68 12.42 7.07 0.82
CA GLU A 68 12.69 7.87 -0.38
C GLU A 68 11.93 7.31 -1.59
N ARG A 69 11.95 5.98 -1.76
CA ARG A 69 11.22 5.32 -2.85
C ARG A 69 9.71 5.50 -2.69
N PHE A 70 9.21 5.38 -1.47
CA PHE A 70 7.79 5.57 -1.15
C PHE A 70 7.34 6.98 -1.54
N GLU A 71 8.09 7.98 -1.13
CA GLU A 71 7.77 9.38 -1.43
C GLU A 71 7.77 9.65 -2.93
N LYS A 72 8.73 9.07 -3.66
CA LYS A 72 8.79 9.20 -5.10
C LYS A 72 7.58 8.55 -5.78
N ILE A 73 7.19 7.35 -5.36
CA ILE A 73 6.04 6.64 -5.92
C ILE A 73 4.76 7.46 -5.68
N GLU A 74 4.56 7.95 -4.45
CA GLU A 74 3.39 8.77 -4.09
C GLU A 74 3.36 10.05 -4.91
N HIS A 75 4.50 10.70 -5.07
CA HIS A 75 4.64 11.92 -5.88
C HIS A 75 4.27 11.66 -7.33
N ASP A 76 4.83 10.61 -7.94
CA ASP A 76 4.57 10.27 -9.33
C ASP A 76 3.09 9.93 -9.55
N MET A 77 2.48 9.19 -8.63
CA MET A 77 1.07 8.84 -8.68
C MET A 77 0.19 10.09 -8.57
N TYR A 78 0.54 11.00 -7.67
CA TYR A 78 -0.19 12.26 -7.50
C TYR A 78 -0.17 13.09 -8.78
N TYR A 79 1.01 13.27 -9.39
CA TYR A 79 1.13 14.07 -10.61
C TYR A 79 0.45 13.41 -11.80
N LYS A 80 0.51 12.09 -11.89
CA LYS A 80 -0.21 11.35 -12.93
C LYS A 80 -1.73 11.52 -12.78
N PHE A 81 -2.23 11.40 -11.57
CA PHE A 81 -3.64 11.60 -11.29
C PHE A 81 -4.07 13.04 -11.63
N LYS A 82 -3.27 14.02 -11.21
CA LYS A 82 -3.52 15.43 -11.47
C LYS A 82 -3.58 15.70 -12.96
N GLU A 83 -2.62 15.17 -13.72
CA GLU A 83 -2.56 15.33 -15.18
C GLU A 83 -3.82 14.80 -15.86
N VAL A 84 -4.24 13.60 -15.48
CA VAL A 84 -5.46 13.01 -16.02
C VAL A 84 -6.68 13.84 -15.63
N PHE A 85 -6.75 14.25 -14.36
CA PHE A 85 -7.89 14.97 -13.81
C PHE A 85 -8.06 16.35 -14.46
N GLU A 86 -6.96 16.99 -14.83
CA GLU A 86 -6.98 18.28 -15.52
C GLU A 86 -7.61 18.19 -16.93
N GLN A 87 -7.68 16.99 -17.51
CA GLN A 87 -8.35 16.77 -18.80
C GLN A 87 -9.88 16.71 -18.66
N ILE A 88 -10.38 16.61 -17.44
CA ILE A 88 -11.81 16.59 -17.18
C ILE A 88 -12.31 18.04 -17.10
N PRO A 89 -13.43 18.38 -17.77
CA PRO A 89 -13.99 19.74 -17.66
C PRO A 89 -14.16 20.14 -16.20
N GLU A 90 -13.73 21.35 -15.86
CA GLU A 90 -13.69 21.84 -14.48
C GLU A 90 -15.04 21.65 -13.75
N HIS A 91 -16.14 21.96 -14.42
CA HIS A 91 -17.49 21.89 -13.82
C HIS A 91 -17.96 20.44 -13.55
N LYS A 92 -17.22 19.43 -14.04
CA LYS A 92 -17.55 18.02 -13.83
C LYS A 92 -16.60 17.30 -12.89
N ARG A 93 -15.51 17.94 -12.46
CA ARG A 93 -14.49 17.30 -11.63
C ARG A 93 -15.02 16.85 -10.28
N GLU A 94 -15.87 17.67 -9.65
CA GLU A 94 -16.47 17.31 -8.37
C GLU A 94 -17.35 16.07 -8.49
N GLN A 95 -18.11 15.98 -9.55
CA GLN A 95 -18.97 14.84 -9.85
C GLN A 95 -18.15 13.56 -10.03
N VAL A 96 -17.01 13.65 -10.73
CA VAL A 96 -16.11 12.52 -10.95
C VAL A 96 -15.52 12.04 -9.62
N LEU A 97 -15.07 12.98 -8.77
CA LEU A 97 -14.51 12.63 -7.45
C LEU A 97 -15.56 11.93 -6.60
N GLU A 98 -16.78 12.41 -6.59
CA GLU A 98 -17.86 11.78 -5.84
C GLU A 98 -18.13 10.37 -6.34
N ALA A 99 -18.18 10.18 -7.67
CA ALA A 99 -18.39 8.88 -8.27
C ALA A 99 -17.26 7.88 -7.91
N LEU A 100 -16.00 8.35 -7.94
CA LEU A 100 -14.87 7.52 -7.56
C LEU A 100 -14.92 7.12 -6.09
N LYS A 101 -15.30 8.05 -5.22
CA LYS A 101 -15.46 7.78 -3.79
C LYS A 101 -16.53 6.73 -3.55
N LEU A 102 -17.67 6.86 -4.19
CA LEU A 102 -18.77 5.90 -4.08
C LEU A 102 -18.35 4.51 -4.59
N TYR A 103 -17.61 4.47 -5.69
CA TYR A 103 -17.11 3.22 -6.24
C TYR A 103 -16.16 2.53 -5.26
N ASN A 104 -15.22 3.29 -4.69
CA ASN A 104 -14.27 2.74 -3.71
C ASN A 104 -15.00 2.22 -2.47
N GLU A 105 -15.98 2.94 -1.97
CA GLU A 105 -16.78 2.52 -0.82
C GLU A 105 -17.53 1.22 -1.12
N ALA A 106 -18.09 1.11 -2.32
CA ALA A 106 -18.77 -0.11 -2.76
C ALA A 106 -17.82 -1.31 -2.84
N CYS A 107 -16.62 -1.10 -3.37
CA CYS A 107 -15.59 -2.13 -3.43
C CYS A 107 -15.21 -2.62 -2.03
N MET A 108 -15.02 -1.71 -1.10
CA MET A 108 -14.68 -2.05 0.29
C MET A 108 -15.80 -2.82 0.98
N ALA A 109 -17.05 -2.45 0.71
CA ALA A 109 -18.21 -3.16 1.26
C ALA A 109 -18.26 -4.61 0.78
N VAL A 110 -18.00 -4.84 -0.50
CA VAL A 110 -17.95 -6.19 -1.08
C VAL A 110 -16.81 -7.01 -0.47
N GLU A 111 -15.63 -6.41 -0.34
CA GLU A 111 -14.48 -7.08 0.27
C GLU A 111 -14.74 -7.43 1.74
N GLY A 112 -15.35 -6.49 2.49
CA GLY A 112 -15.72 -6.76 3.88
C GLY A 112 -16.70 -7.93 4.00
N ASN A 113 -17.69 -7.99 3.14
CA ASN A 113 -18.66 -9.09 3.12
C ASN A 113 -18.02 -10.42 2.73
N ALA A 114 -17.04 -10.40 1.83
CA ALA A 114 -16.35 -11.60 1.38
C ALA A 114 -15.45 -12.19 2.47
N ASN A 115 -14.98 -11.36 3.41
CA ASN A 115 -14.11 -11.77 4.51
C ASN A 115 -14.87 -12.22 5.76
N ASP A 116 -16.18 -12.04 5.78
CA ASP A 116 -17.04 -12.47 6.90
C ASP A 116 -17.42 -13.98 6.81
#